data_87aa8dad38e7a9f1f6619469856a18f1
#
_entry.id   87aa8dad38e7a9f1f6619469856a18f1
#
_cell.length_a   1.000
_cell.length_b   1.000
_cell.length_c   1.000
_cell.angle_alpha   90.00
_cell.angle_beta   90.00
_cell.angle_gamma   90.00
#
_symmetry.space_group_name_H-M   'P 1'
#
loop_
_entity.id
_entity.type
_entity.pdbx_description
1 polymer ?
#
loop_
_entity_poly.entity_id
_entity_poly.type
_entity_poly.pdbx_seq_one_letter_code
_entity_poly.pdbx_strand_id
1 'polypeptide(L)'
;MFAVMSTLADTGFWILTSLAGGRRHGYAILREVADGSGASPKVTTLYATLDRLVQQGLIAADGEEIVDGRARRYFLLTDAGRRRLEDETQLLEARARAARAALSRAGVAPAVRVTPAMGAA
;
A
#
# COMPACT_ATOMS: atom_id res chain seq x y z
N MET A 1 -6.49 8.38 18.08
CA MET A 1 -6.34 8.11 17.61
C MET A 1 -5.90 7.22 17.09
N PHE A 2 -5.88 6.77 16.94
CA PHE A 2 -5.19 5.82 16.67
C PHE A 2 -5.37 5.33 15.41
N ALA A 3 -6.32 5.21 15.11
CA ALA A 3 -6.58 4.61 13.94
C ALA A 3 -5.94 5.34 12.91
N VAL A 4 -6.00 6.45 12.98
CA VAL A 4 -5.56 7.20 12.05
C VAL A 4 -4.22 6.99 11.74
N MET A 5 -3.48 6.90 12.62
CA MET A 5 -2.23 6.83 12.36
C MET A 5 -1.78 5.65 11.83
N SER A 6 -2.28 4.67 12.14
CA SER A 6 -1.75 3.45 11.65
C SER A 6 -2.14 3.24 10.24
N THR A 7 -3.07 3.98 9.76
CA THR A 7 -3.54 3.70 8.44
C THR A 7 -2.71 4.34 7.39
N LEU A 8 -2.22 3.57 6.50
CA LEU A 8 -1.54 4.05 5.34
C LEU A 8 -2.51 3.83 4.20
N ALA A 9 -2.84 4.86 3.49
CA ALA A 9 -3.76 4.71 2.36
C ALA A 9 -3.17 3.76 1.34
N ASP A 10 -4.02 3.07 0.60
CA ASP A 10 -3.58 2.10 -0.36
C ASP A 10 -2.52 2.59 -1.31
N THR A 11 -2.72 3.73 -1.93
CA THR A 11 -1.74 4.25 -2.88
C THR A 11 -0.40 4.47 -2.19
N GLY A 12 -0.43 5.01 -0.97
CA GLY A 12 0.80 5.22 -0.21
C GLY A 12 1.52 3.93 0.10
N PHE A 13 0.78 2.91 0.50
CA PHE A 13 1.35 1.60 0.78
C PHE A 13 2.06 1.04 -0.45
N TRP A 14 1.40 1.12 -1.60
CA TRP A 14 1.99 0.56 -2.82
C TRP A 14 3.17 1.37 -3.31
N ILE A 15 3.18 2.69 -3.08
CA ILE A 15 4.34 3.51 -3.42
C ILE A 15 5.54 3.12 -2.55
N LEU A 16 5.35 2.98 -1.25
CA LEU A 16 6.44 2.58 -0.37
C LEU A 16 6.94 1.19 -0.76
N THR A 17 6.04 0.31 -1.10
CA THR A 17 6.39 -1.05 -1.52
C THR A 17 7.23 -1.01 -2.79
N SER A 18 6.84 -0.18 -3.75
CA SER A 18 7.60 -0.04 -4.99
C SER A 18 9.01 0.46 -4.70
N LEU A 19 9.13 1.46 -3.84
CA LEU A 19 10.43 2.05 -3.55
C LEU A 19 11.29 1.18 -2.64
N ALA A 20 10.71 0.21 -1.96
CA ALA A 20 11.50 -0.74 -1.20
C ALA A 20 12.40 -1.56 -2.13
N GLY A 21 12.02 -1.68 -3.38
CA GLY A 21 12.83 -2.38 -4.37
C GLY A 21 13.95 -1.53 -4.96
N GLY A 22 13.97 -0.25 -4.67
CA GLY A 22 15.02 0.64 -5.16
C GLY A 22 14.49 1.96 -5.66
N ARG A 23 15.39 2.83 -6.03
CA ARG A 23 15.10 4.16 -6.54
C ARG A 23 14.33 4.05 -7.84
N ARG A 24 13.27 4.85 -8.00
CA ARG A 24 12.45 4.80 -9.21
C ARG A 24 11.90 6.17 -9.55
N HIS A 25 11.61 6.41 -10.81
CA HIS A 25 10.94 7.64 -11.21
C HIS A 25 9.42 7.46 -11.16
N GLY A 26 8.71 8.57 -11.20
CA GLY A 26 7.26 8.55 -11.00
C GLY A 26 6.51 7.62 -11.92
N TYR A 27 6.88 7.55 -13.21
CA TYR A 27 6.14 6.68 -14.12
C TYR A 27 6.37 5.20 -13.79
N ALA A 28 7.59 4.84 -13.40
CA ALA A 28 7.85 3.46 -13.00
C ALA A 28 7.08 3.11 -11.74
N ILE A 29 6.98 4.06 -10.79
CA ILE A 29 6.18 3.86 -9.60
C ILE A 29 4.73 3.64 -9.98
N LEU A 30 4.21 4.44 -10.89
CA LEU A 30 2.81 4.31 -11.33
C LEU A 30 2.55 2.90 -11.85
N ARG A 31 3.46 2.41 -12.68
CA ARG A 31 3.29 1.07 -13.25
C ARG A 31 3.35 -0.01 -12.19
N GLU A 32 4.27 0.12 -11.24
CA GLU A 32 4.39 -0.88 -10.19
C GLU A 32 3.19 -0.86 -9.25
N VAL A 33 2.66 0.33 -8.97
CA VAL A 33 1.46 0.43 -8.15
C VAL A 33 0.29 -0.23 -8.87
N ALA A 34 0.16 -0.01 -10.16
CA ALA A 34 -0.91 -0.63 -10.94
C ALA A 34 -0.77 -2.15 -10.96
N ASP A 35 0.44 -2.64 -11.16
CA ASP A 35 0.68 -4.08 -11.22
C ASP A 35 0.44 -4.74 -9.87
N GLY A 36 0.87 -4.12 -8.79
CA GLY A 36 0.76 -4.72 -7.46
C GLY A 36 -0.66 -4.65 -6.91
N SER A 37 -1.33 -3.53 -7.08
CA SER A 37 -2.64 -3.35 -6.50
C SER A 37 -3.77 -3.83 -7.40
N GLY A 38 -3.48 -4.03 -8.66
CA GLY A 38 -4.51 -4.43 -9.62
C GLY A 38 -5.34 -3.27 -10.13
N ALA A 39 -5.01 -2.06 -9.76
CA ALA A 39 -5.74 -0.88 -10.20
C ALA A 39 -4.78 0.26 -10.45
N SER A 40 -4.98 0.97 -11.54
CA SER A 40 -4.10 2.08 -11.88
C SER A 40 -4.64 3.36 -11.26
N PRO A 41 -3.90 4.01 -10.38
CA PRO A 41 -4.35 5.26 -9.81
C PRO A 41 -4.28 6.35 -10.86
N LYS A 42 -5.04 7.40 -10.66
CA LYS A 42 -4.93 8.55 -11.55
C LYS A 42 -3.56 9.17 -11.34
N VAL A 43 -3.01 9.71 -12.40
CA VAL A 43 -1.70 10.35 -12.34
C VAL A 43 -1.69 11.47 -11.31
N THR A 44 -2.74 12.28 -11.27
CA THR A 44 -2.80 13.37 -10.31
C THR A 44 -2.82 12.85 -8.87
N THR A 45 -3.52 11.74 -8.62
CA THR A 45 -3.57 11.15 -7.30
C THR A 45 -2.20 10.61 -6.92
N LEU A 46 -1.52 9.97 -7.87
CA LEU A 46 -0.21 9.43 -7.59
C LEU A 46 0.76 10.54 -7.21
N TYR A 47 0.81 11.61 -7.99
CA TYR A 47 1.77 12.68 -7.70
C TYR A 47 1.41 13.45 -6.44
N ALA A 48 0.13 13.61 -6.13
CA ALA A 48 -0.27 14.22 -4.87
C ALA A 48 0.17 13.35 -3.69
N THR A 49 0.08 12.05 -3.84
CA THR A 49 0.50 11.12 -2.78
C THR A 49 2.02 11.13 -2.64
N LEU A 50 2.75 11.19 -3.75
CA LEU A 50 4.21 11.30 -3.69
C LEU A 50 4.63 12.57 -2.94
N ASP A 51 3.99 13.69 -3.24
CA ASP A 51 4.32 14.93 -2.56
C ASP A 51 4.04 14.83 -1.06
N ARG A 52 2.93 14.21 -0.70
CA ARG A 52 2.60 14.04 0.70
C ARG A 52 3.60 13.15 1.42
N LEU A 53 4.02 12.07 0.79
CA LEU A 53 4.99 11.17 1.39
C LEU A 53 6.35 11.85 1.56
N VAL A 54 6.73 12.71 0.61
CA VAL A 54 7.94 13.49 0.75
C VAL A 54 7.82 14.42 1.96
N GLN A 55 6.69 15.09 2.10
CA GLN A 55 6.49 15.99 3.23
C GLN A 55 6.50 15.24 4.57
N GLN A 56 6.04 14.02 4.57
CA GLN A 56 6.06 13.20 5.78
C GLN A 56 7.43 12.57 6.04
N GLY A 57 8.38 12.76 5.15
CA GLY A 57 9.71 12.21 5.34
C GLY A 57 9.83 10.72 5.08
N LEU A 58 8.84 10.12 4.44
CA LEU A 58 8.85 8.67 4.20
C LEU A 58 9.54 8.32 2.88
N ILE A 59 9.57 9.25 1.95
CA ILE A 59 10.34 9.11 0.72
C ILE A 59 11.07 10.42 0.50
N ALA A 60 12.06 10.42 -0.36
CA ALA A 60 12.82 11.62 -0.67
C ALA A 60 12.99 11.73 -2.17
N ALA A 61 12.96 12.95 -2.67
CA ALA A 61 13.27 13.21 -4.06
C ALA A 61 14.76 12.94 -4.25
N ASP A 62 15.14 12.29 -5.33
CA ASP A 62 16.51 11.89 -5.54
C ASP A 62 16.91 12.17 -6.99
N GLY A 63 16.88 13.42 -7.36
CA GLY A 63 17.36 13.84 -8.66
C GLY A 63 16.34 13.78 -9.75
N GLU A 64 16.77 14.24 -10.89
CA GLU A 64 15.91 14.36 -12.03
C GLU A 64 16.73 14.00 -13.26
N GLU A 65 16.10 13.47 -14.26
CA GLU A 65 16.76 13.05 -15.47
C GLU A 65 15.90 13.46 -16.64
N ILE A 66 16.52 13.90 -17.74
CA ILE A 66 15.77 14.23 -18.93
C ILE A 66 15.85 13.04 -19.87
N VAL A 67 14.72 12.47 -20.21
CA VAL A 67 14.66 11.34 -21.11
C VAL A 67 13.65 11.69 -22.20
N ASP A 68 14.07 11.68 -23.43
CA ASP A 68 13.22 12.02 -24.58
C ASP A 68 12.52 13.36 -24.38
N GLY A 69 13.27 14.34 -23.87
CA GLY A 69 12.75 15.70 -23.68
C GLY A 69 11.84 15.85 -22.48
N ARG A 70 11.67 14.82 -21.65
CA ARG A 70 10.82 14.91 -20.49
C ARG A 70 11.64 14.77 -19.24
N ALA A 71 11.30 15.56 -18.22
CA ALA A 71 11.95 15.46 -16.93
C ALA A 71 11.35 14.30 -16.15
N ARG A 72 12.20 13.42 -15.63
CA ARG A 72 11.77 12.33 -14.79
C ARG A 72 12.32 12.54 -13.42
N ARG A 73 11.45 12.73 -12.45
CA ARG A 73 11.86 12.91 -11.07
C ARG A 73 11.97 11.55 -10.41
N TYR A 74 13.08 11.34 -9.73
CA TYR A 74 13.33 10.07 -9.05
C TYR A 74 13.06 10.21 -7.56
N PHE A 75 12.70 9.11 -6.94
CA PHE A 75 12.39 9.05 -5.51
C PHE A 75 13.05 7.83 -4.91
N LEU A 76 13.31 7.88 -3.62
CA LEU A 76 13.80 6.72 -2.90
C LEU A 76 13.11 6.64 -1.55
N LEU A 77 13.16 5.45 -0.96
CA LEU A 77 12.57 5.19 0.33
C LEU A 77 13.56 5.67 1.39
N THR A 78 13.08 6.41 2.38
CA THR A 78 13.94 6.83 3.49
C THR A 78 13.93 5.75 4.56
N ASP A 79 14.78 5.88 5.57
CA ASP A 79 14.77 4.97 6.70
C ASP A 79 13.42 5.04 7.42
N ALA A 80 12.86 6.23 7.54
CA ALA A 80 11.54 6.38 8.16
C ALA A 80 10.47 5.70 7.32
N GLY A 81 10.58 5.79 5.99
CA GLY A 81 9.65 5.11 5.11
C GLY A 81 9.75 3.60 5.23
N ARG A 82 10.97 3.10 5.36
CA ARG A 82 11.17 1.66 5.52
C ARG A 82 10.55 1.18 6.83
N ARG A 83 10.75 1.91 7.92
CA ARG A 83 10.17 1.55 9.20
C ARG A 83 8.64 1.59 9.13
N ARG A 84 8.09 2.60 8.46
CA ARG A 84 6.65 2.70 8.34
C ARG A 84 6.08 1.54 7.55
N LEU A 85 6.76 1.14 6.49
CA LEU A 85 6.31 0.01 5.69
C LEU A 85 6.40 -1.29 6.50
N GLU A 86 7.46 -1.45 7.28
CA GLU A 86 7.59 -2.62 8.13
C GLU A 86 6.48 -2.70 9.17
N ASP A 87 6.16 -1.58 9.80
CA ASP A 87 5.09 -1.53 10.79
C ASP A 87 3.76 -1.89 10.15
N GLU A 88 3.52 -1.36 8.96
CA GLU A 88 2.28 -1.64 8.26
C GLU A 88 2.19 -3.11 7.87
N THR A 89 3.30 -3.68 7.44
CA THR A 89 3.35 -5.09 7.06
C THR A 89 3.06 -5.98 8.28
N GLN A 90 3.65 -5.66 9.42
CA GLN A 90 3.39 -6.42 10.63
C GLN A 90 1.92 -6.36 11.04
N LEU A 91 1.31 -5.20 10.90
CA LEU A 91 -0.08 -5.05 11.24
C LEU A 91 -0.96 -5.87 10.31
N LEU A 92 -0.66 -5.85 9.02
CA LEU A 92 -1.42 -6.64 8.05
C LEU A 92 -1.26 -8.13 8.31
N GLU A 93 -0.06 -8.56 8.66
CA GLU A 93 0.18 -9.97 8.97
C GLU A 93 -0.58 -10.40 10.22
N ALA A 94 -0.62 -9.54 11.24
CA ALA A 94 -1.35 -9.86 12.46
C ALA A 94 -2.84 -9.96 12.18
N ARG A 95 -3.35 -9.07 11.35
CA ARG A 95 -4.76 -9.12 10.98
C ARG A 95 -5.08 -10.38 10.20
N ALA A 96 -4.20 -10.74 9.28
CA ALA A 96 -4.40 -11.95 8.48
C ALA A 96 -4.39 -13.18 9.38
N ARG A 97 -3.48 -13.23 10.34
CA ARG A 97 -3.42 -14.36 11.26
C ARG A 97 -4.69 -14.45 12.11
N ALA A 98 -5.18 -13.32 12.59
CA ALA A 98 -6.39 -13.32 13.41
C ALA A 98 -7.60 -13.80 12.61
N ALA A 99 -7.71 -13.32 11.36
CA ALA A 99 -8.82 -13.73 10.52
C ALA A 99 -8.73 -15.22 10.19
N ARG A 100 -7.53 -15.69 9.89
CA ARG A 100 -7.35 -17.09 9.53
C ARG A 100 -7.66 -17.98 10.71
N ALA A 101 -7.27 -17.58 11.92
CA ALA A 101 -7.57 -18.35 13.11
C ALA A 101 -9.09 -18.40 13.36
N ALA A 102 -9.76 -17.27 13.14
CA ALA A 102 -11.21 -17.24 13.32
C ALA A 102 -11.91 -18.12 12.28
N LEU A 103 -11.44 -18.07 11.05
CA LEU A 103 -12.02 -18.89 9.99
C LEU A 103 -11.79 -20.39 10.26
N SER A 104 -10.64 -20.72 10.79
CA SER A 104 -10.36 -22.10 11.11
C SER A 104 -11.29 -22.62 12.18
N ARG A 105 -11.54 -21.82 13.22
CA ARG A 105 -12.45 -22.24 14.28
C ARG A 105 -13.85 -22.39 13.73
N ALA A 106 -14.28 -21.45 12.88
CA ALA A 106 -15.59 -21.52 12.31
C ALA A 106 -15.72 -22.71 11.38
N GLY A 107 -14.65 -23.01 10.68
CA GLY A 107 -14.70 -24.14 9.77
C GLY A 107 -14.83 -25.46 10.47
N VAL A 108 -14.42 -25.50 11.73
CA VAL A 108 -14.51 -26.74 12.45
C VAL A 108 -15.92 -26.87 12.98
N ALA A 109 -16.54 -25.79 13.21
CA ALA A 109 -17.85 -25.84 13.75
C ALA A 109 -18.75 -26.28 12.63
N PRO A 110 -19.63 -27.13 12.91
CA PRO A 110 -20.44 -27.64 11.94
C PRO A 110 -21.35 -26.67 11.49
N ALA A 111 -21.12 -26.29 10.74
CA ALA A 111 -22.02 -25.68 10.16
C ALA A 111 -23.08 -24.96 10.36
N VAL A 112 -22.98 -24.09 10.51
CA VAL A 112 -23.98 -23.38 10.69
C VAL A 112 -24.12 -22.78 9.42
N ARG A 113 -24.87 -23.22 8.66
CA ARG A 113 -24.99 -22.74 7.50
C ARG A 113 -25.94 -21.76 7.47
N VAL A 114 -25.72 -20.74 7.19
CA VAL A 114 -26.57 -19.74 7.19
C VAL A 114 -27.25 -19.77 6.03
N THR A 115 -28.34 -20.07 6.01
CA THR A 115 -28.96 -20.15 4.93
C THR A 115 -29.45 -18.94 4.69
N PRO A 116 -29.25 -18.53 3.85
CA PRO A 116 -29.60 -17.33 3.53
C PRO A 116 -30.91 -17.16 3.37
N ALA A 117 -31.24 -17.81 3.02
CA ALA A 117 -32.40 -17.65 2.77
C ALA A 117 -33.04 -17.26 3.76
N MET A 118 -32.86 -17.39 4.19
CA MET A 118 -33.33 -17.21 4.94
C MET A 118 -33.59 -16.29 5.04
N GLY A 119 -33.44 -16.18 4.62
CA GLY A 119 -33.75 -15.58 4.76
C GLY A 119 -34.29 -15.18 4.49
N ALA A 120 -34.57 -15.31 4.24
CA ALA A 120 -35.04 -15.04 4.04
C ALA A 120 -35.67 -14.86 4.08
N ALA A 121 -35.94 -14.86 4.03
CA ALA A 121 -36.50 -14.64 4.10
C ALA A 121 -36.76 -14.07 4.16
#